data_7dba6bf391d10ecadd4c5dc02d1cde45
#
_entry.id   7dba6bf391d10ecadd4c5dc02d1cde45
#
_cell.length_a   1.000
_cell.length_b   1.000
_cell.length_c   1.000
_cell.angle_alpha   90.00
_cell.angle_beta   90.00
_cell.angle_gamma   90.00
#
_symmetry.space_group_name_H-M   'P 1'
#
loop_
_entity.id
_entity.type
_entity.pdbx_description
1 polymer ?
#
loop_
_entity_poly.entity_id
_entity_poly.type
_entity_poly.pdbx_seq_one_letter_code
_entity_poly.pdbx_strand_id
1 'polypeptide(L)'
;MGLGNFFKNLFGSAKETASEVTEKAETVLDQAKEKASEYASKAEDYIEKTVENAKESYPEVKEKVENFAEKARESVTDFAEKAEEKLGNLADDVKEKIHNYTAPAAEKTEDTVSKFAEEAEEVAEEVREKTDEVTGDLEEKIEEVRRAADENAD
;
A
#
# COMPACT_ATOMS: atom_id res chain seq x y z
N MET A 1 6.18 7.76 12.89
CA MET A 1 5.03 8.52 13.42
C MET A 1 3.80 8.07 12.61
N GLY A 2 2.81 7.49 13.27
CA GLY A 2 1.60 7.02 12.59
C GLY A 2 0.74 8.19 12.11
N LEU A 3 -0.02 7.99 11.02
CA LEU A 3 -0.99 8.94 10.50
C LEU A 3 -1.99 9.40 11.59
N GLY A 4 -2.35 8.53 12.55
CA GLY A 4 -3.27 8.87 13.63
C GLY A 4 -2.84 10.03 14.52
N ASN A 5 -1.53 10.26 14.74
CA ASN A 5 -1.03 11.43 15.48
C ASN A 5 -1.02 12.69 14.61
N PHE A 6 -0.80 12.55 13.31
CA PHE A 6 -0.90 13.65 12.36
C PHE A 6 -2.34 14.16 12.30
N PHE A 7 -3.33 13.26 12.30
CA PHE A 7 -4.74 13.61 12.26
C PHE A 7 -5.24 14.30 13.54
N LYS A 8 -4.82 13.86 14.72
CA LYS A 8 -5.17 14.56 15.97
C LYS A 8 -4.70 16.02 15.98
N ASN A 9 -3.58 16.32 15.34
CA ASN A 9 -3.10 17.70 15.21
C ASN A 9 -3.83 18.48 14.10
N LEU A 10 -4.29 17.81 13.05
CA LEU A 10 -4.97 18.44 11.91
C LEU A 10 -6.43 18.80 12.25
N PHE A 11 -7.12 17.97 13.04
CA PHE A 11 -8.55 18.08 13.36
C PHE A 11 -8.86 18.71 14.73
N GLY A 12 -7.85 19.24 15.43
CA GLY A 12 -7.99 19.78 16.80
C GLY A 12 -8.71 21.13 16.95
N SER A 13 -9.40 21.65 15.91
CA SER A 13 -10.08 22.94 15.94
C SER A 13 -11.57 22.82 15.61
N ALA A 14 -12.41 23.01 16.61
CA ALA A 14 -13.86 22.77 16.62
C ALA A 14 -14.74 23.74 15.79
N LYS A 15 -14.25 24.36 14.71
CA LYS A 15 -15.05 25.31 13.87
C LYS A 15 -14.73 25.24 12.39
N GLU A 16 -14.57 24.04 11.84
CA GLU A 16 -14.24 23.91 10.42
C GLU A 16 -15.48 23.82 9.53
N THR A 17 -15.42 24.46 8.37
CA THR A 17 -16.48 24.39 7.35
C THR A 17 -16.42 23.07 6.59
N ALA A 18 -17.53 22.62 5.98
CA ALA A 18 -17.55 21.40 5.16
C ALA A 18 -16.50 21.40 4.04
N SER A 19 -16.11 22.58 3.53
CA SER A 19 -15.06 22.74 2.53
C SER A 19 -13.66 22.39 3.09
N GLU A 20 -13.32 22.89 4.28
CA GLU A 20 -12.03 22.61 4.94
C GLU A 20 -11.89 21.12 5.28
N VAL A 21 -13.00 20.48 5.65
CA VAL A 21 -13.03 19.05 5.95
C VAL A 21 -12.84 18.21 4.70
N THR A 22 -13.40 18.64 3.57
CA THR A 22 -13.20 17.97 2.27
C THR A 22 -11.73 18.06 1.83
N GLU A 23 -11.10 19.24 1.95
CA GLU A 23 -9.66 19.41 1.66
C GLU A 23 -8.78 18.53 2.54
N LYS A 24 -9.14 18.37 3.81
CA LYS A 24 -8.43 17.47 4.72
C LYS A 24 -8.60 16.01 4.34
N ALA A 25 -9.78 15.59 3.94
CA ALA A 25 -10.02 14.24 3.44
C ALA A 25 -9.23 13.94 2.17
N GLU A 26 -9.12 14.91 1.26
CA GLU A 26 -8.27 14.79 0.06
C GLU A 26 -6.78 14.66 0.43
N THR A 27 -6.30 15.43 1.39
CA THR A 27 -4.91 15.31 1.89
C THR A 27 -4.64 13.93 2.47
N VAL A 28 -5.58 13.36 3.21
CA VAL A 28 -5.49 11.99 3.75
C VAL A 28 -5.40 10.96 2.64
N LEU A 29 -6.27 11.09 1.64
CA LEU A 29 -6.30 10.21 0.48
C LEU A 29 -4.97 10.23 -0.27
N ASP A 30 -4.44 11.42 -0.54
CA ASP A 30 -3.17 11.58 -1.24
C ASP A 30 -2.01 10.95 -0.47
N GLN A 31 -1.96 11.14 0.84
CA GLN A 31 -0.94 10.52 1.69
C GLN A 31 -1.05 8.99 1.76
N ALA A 32 -2.27 8.44 1.81
CA ALA A 32 -2.47 7.01 1.80
C ALA A 32 -2.07 6.39 0.45
N LYS A 33 -2.40 7.05 -0.67
CA LYS A 33 -1.97 6.66 -2.01
C LYS A 33 -0.45 6.72 -2.17
N GLU A 34 0.18 7.80 -1.68
CA GLU A 34 1.63 7.95 -1.71
C GLU A 34 2.32 6.83 -0.93
N LYS A 35 1.85 6.49 0.27
CA LYS A 35 2.37 5.38 1.05
C LYS A 35 2.19 4.03 0.36
N ALA A 36 1.01 3.73 -0.18
CA ALA A 36 0.76 2.49 -0.90
C ALA A 36 1.69 2.36 -2.11
N SER A 37 1.84 3.43 -2.89
CA SER A 37 2.77 3.49 -4.02
C SER A 37 4.24 3.34 -3.59
N GLU A 38 4.63 3.95 -2.47
CA GLU A 38 5.99 3.80 -1.92
C GLU A 38 6.29 2.35 -1.51
N TYR A 39 5.34 1.66 -0.88
CA TYR A 39 5.51 0.26 -0.52
C TYR A 39 5.60 -0.63 -1.76
N ALA A 40 4.76 -0.42 -2.77
CA ALA A 40 4.82 -1.14 -4.03
C ALA A 40 6.16 -0.91 -4.75
N SER A 41 6.63 0.34 -4.85
CA SER A 41 7.92 0.66 -5.48
C SER A 41 9.10 0.04 -4.74
N LYS A 42 9.09 0.05 -3.41
CA LYS A 42 10.13 -0.62 -2.60
C LYS A 42 10.15 -2.13 -2.83
N ALA A 43 8.98 -2.75 -2.96
CA ALA A 43 8.89 -4.17 -3.26
C ALA A 43 9.40 -4.49 -4.68
N GLU A 44 9.09 -3.66 -5.67
CA GLU A 44 9.61 -3.80 -7.04
C GLU A 44 11.15 -3.67 -7.08
N ASP A 45 11.71 -2.67 -6.42
CA ASP A 45 13.17 -2.48 -6.31
C ASP A 45 13.83 -3.67 -5.62
N TYR A 46 13.19 -4.22 -4.59
CA TYR A 46 13.68 -5.39 -3.89
C TYR A 46 13.65 -6.64 -4.77
N ILE A 47 12.56 -6.88 -5.50
CA ILE A 47 12.41 -7.97 -6.46
C ILE A 47 13.52 -7.87 -7.52
N GLU A 48 13.74 -6.70 -8.09
CA GLU A 48 14.76 -6.48 -9.12
C GLU A 48 16.17 -6.86 -8.61
N LYS A 49 16.58 -6.32 -7.47
CA LYS A 49 17.88 -6.61 -6.86
C LYS A 49 18.08 -8.09 -6.52
N THR A 50 17.04 -8.72 -5.96
CA THR A 50 17.07 -10.13 -5.57
C THR A 50 17.22 -11.04 -6.80
N VAL A 51 16.52 -10.71 -7.88
CA VAL A 51 16.57 -11.41 -9.16
C VAL A 51 17.92 -11.24 -9.85
N GLU A 52 18.46 -10.03 -9.90
CA GLU A 52 19.79 -9.76 -10.48
C GLU A 52 20.86 -10.58 -9.75
N ASN A 53 20.87 -10.53 -8.42
CA ASN A 53 21.80 -11.29 -7.61
C ASN A 53 21.68 -12.82 -7.85
N ALA A 54 20.45 -13.33 -7.96
CA ALA A 54 20.22 -14.75 -8.20
C ALA A 54 20.69 -15.17 -9.60
N LYS A 55 20.45 -14.35 -10.63
CA LYS A 55 20.90 -14.61 -12.01
C LYS A 55 22.41 -14.60 -12.16
N GLU A 56 23.09 -13.70 -11.47
CA GLU A 56 24.56 -13.61 -11.49
C GLU A 56 25.21 -14.80 -10.79
N SER A 57 24.62 -15.23 -9.67
CA SER A 57 25.15 -16.34 -8.87
C SER A 57 24.82 -17.71 -9.44
N TYR A 58 23.68 -17.87 -10.11
CA TYR A 58 23.15 -19.15 -10.61
C TYR A 58 22.59 -19.03 -12.02
N PRO A 59 23.46 -18.94 -13.06
CA PRO A 59 23.00 -18.75 -14.45
C PRO A 59 22.09 -19.87 -14.98
N GLU A 60 22.25 -21.09 -14.48
CA GLU A 60 21.51 -22.28 -14.88
C GLU A 60 20.02 -22.24 -14.47
N VAL A 61 19.67 -21.44 -13.48
CA VAL A 61 18.29 -21.31 -12.99
C VAL A 61 17.64 -19.98 -13.38
N LYS A 62 18.30 -19.20 -14.22
CA LYS A 62 17.88 -17.85 -14.64
C LYS A 62 16.42 -17.79 -15.06
N GLU A 63 15.96 -18.73 -15.91
CA GLU A 63 14.58 -18.74 -16.42
C GLU A 63 13.55 -18.95 -15.32
N LYS A 64 13.84 -19.82 -14.33
CA LYS A 64 12.95 -20.04 -13.19
C LYS A 64 12.85 -18.82 -12.30
N VAL A 65 13.99 -18.18 -12.03
CA VAL A 65 14.07 -16.95 -11.24
C VAL A 65 13.30 -15.81 -11.93
N GLU A 66 13.42 -15.66 -13.24
CA GLU A 66 12.66 -14.68 -14.03
C GLU A 66 11.14 -14.91 -13.92
N ASN A 67 10.68 -16.15 -14.06
CA ASN A 67 9.27 -16.50 -13.93
C ASN A 67 8.70 -16.21 -12.52
N PHE A 68 9.48 -16.43 -11.48
CA PHE A 68 9.06 -16.07 -10.12
C PHE A 68 8.99 -14.56 -9.92
N ALA A 69 9.97 -13.84 -10.46
CA ALA A 69 10.00 -12.38 -10.41
C ALA A 69 8.82 -11.74 -11.14
N GLU A 70 8.47 -12.25 -12.31
CA GLU A 70 7.32 -11.78 -13.09
C GLU A 70 6.02 -11.92 -12.29
N LYS A 71 5.78 -13.09 -11.71
CA LYS A 71 4.62 -13.32 -10.84
C LYS A 71 4.60 -12.43 -9.60
N ALA A 72 5.76 -12.22 -8.99
CA ALA A 72 5.88 -11.34 -7.83
C ALA A 72 5.54 -9.88 -8.20
N ARG A 73 6.05 -9.38 -9.34
CA ARG A 73 5.71 -8.04 -9.86
C ARG A 73 4.23 -7.90 -10.19
N GLU A 74 3.63 -8.88 -10.88
CA GLU A 74 2.20 -8.89 -11.15
C GLU A 74 1.39 -8.78 -9.84
N SER A 75 1.75 -9.55 -8.81
CA SER A 75 1.07 -9.51 -7.52
C SER A 75 1.21 -8.15 -6.84
N VAL A 76 2.40 -7.54 -6.84
CA VAL A 76 2.63 -6.20 -6.28
C VAL A 76 1.80 -5.14 -7.01
N THR A 77 1.77 -5.19 -8.34
CA THR A 77 0.97 -4.28 -9.18
C THR A 77 -0.52 -4.44 -8.86
N ASP A 78 -1.03 -5.67 -8.82
CA ASP A 78 -2.43 -5.97 -8.49
C ASP A 78 -2.84 -5.42 -7.11
N PHE A 79 -1.95 -5.52 -6.11
CA PHE A 79 -2.23 -4.98 -4.79
C PHE A 79 -2.25 -3.46 -4.78
N ALA A 80 -1.32 -2.81 -5.49
CA ALA A 80 -1.30 -1.36 -5.62
C ALA A 80 -2.57 -0.83 -6.31
N GLU A 81 -2.98 -1.45 -7.43
CA GLU A 81 -4.21 -1.08 -8.15
C GLU A 81 -5.47 -1.26 -7.30
N LYS A 82 -5.59 -2.38 -6.59
CA LYS A 82 -6.71 -2.62 -5.66
C LYS A 82 -6.74 -1.63 -4.51
N ALA A 83 -5.58 -1.22 -4.00
CA ALA A 83 -5.50 -0.21 -2.97
C ALA A 83 -5.94 1.17 -3.48
N GLU A 84 -5.54 1.55 -4.70
CA GLU A 84 -6.01 2.79 -5.32
C GLU A 84 -7.53 2.80 -5.53
N GLU A 85 -8.11 1.69 -5.97
CA GLU A 85 -9.55 1.53 -6.12
C GLU A 85 -10.28 1.64 -4.77
N LYS A 86 -9.80 0.93 -3.73
CA LYS A 86 -10.35 1.01 -2.38
C LYS A 86 -10.28 2.44 -1.82
N LEU A 87 -9.15 3.10 -1.94
CA LEU A 87 -8.95 4.48 -1.49
C LEU A 87 -9.85 5.46 -2.25
N GLY A 88 -10.05 5.27 -3.56
CA GLY A 88 -10.98 6.04 -4.37
C GLY A 88 -12.41 5.90 -3.89
N ASN A 89 -12.88 4.68 -3.66
CA ASN A 89 -14.23 4.39 -3.15
C ASN A 89 -14.44 4.98 -1.76
N LEU A 90 -13.47 4.87 -0.86
CA LEU A 90 -13.53 5.48 0.48
C LEU A 90 -13.65 7.01 0.40
N ALA A 91 -12.91 7.65 -0.51
CA ALA A 91 -12.96 9.10 -0.70
C ALA A 91 -14.33 9.56 -1.22
N ASP A 92 -14.93 8.83 -2.16
CA ASP A 92 -16.25 9.12 -2.70
C ASP A 92 -17.34 8.97 -1.61
N ASP A 93 -17.28 7.92 -0.80
CA ASP A 93 -18.17 7.70 0.34
C ASP A 93 -18.08 8.83 1.36
N VAL A 94 -16.89 9.31 1.67
CA VAL A 94 -16.68 10.43 2.60
C VAL A 94 -17.25 11.73 2.04
N LYS A 95 -16.98 12.03 0.77
CA LYS A 95 -17.52 13.22 0.08
C LYS A 95 -19.05 13.21 0.09
N GLU A 96 -19.68 12.07 -0.20
CA GLU A 96 -21.12 11.91 -0.16
C GLU A 96 -21.70 12.14 1.26
N LYS A 97 -21.08 11.52 2.27
CA LYS A 97 -21.50 11.69 3.68
C LYS A 97 -21.38 13.15 4.14
N ILE A 98 -20.25 13.80 3.81
CA ILE A 98 -20.05 15.22 4.16
C ILE A 98 -21.07 16.12 3.45
N HIS A 99 -21.36 15.86 2.17
CA HIS A 99 -22.33 16.63 1.40
C HIS A 99 -23.76 16.51 1.97
N ASN A 100 -24.10 15.35 2.53
CA ASN A 100 -25.40 15.09 3.12
C ASN A 100 -25.56 15.64 4.55
N TYR A 101 -24.49 16.12 5.18
CA TYR A 101 -24.59 16.78 6.47
C TYR A 101 -25.06 18.22 6.31
N THR A 102 -26.33 18.51 6.72
CA THR A 102 -26.82 19.86 6.89
C THR A 102 -26.38 20.43 8.23
N ALA A 103 -25.91 21.68 8.27
CA ALA A 103 -25.44 22.34 9.50
C ALA A 103 -26.49 22.24 10.64
N PRO A 104 -26.12 21.95 11.89
CA PRO A 104 -24.82 22.03 12.56
C PRO A 104 -24.21 20.63 12.81
N ALA A 105 -23.48 20.10 11.87
CA ALA A 105 -22.99 18.72 11.89
C ALA A 105 -21.46 18.62 12.02
N ALA A 106 -20.79 19.63 12.55
CA ALA A 106 -19.34 19.66 12.71
C ALA A 106 -18.78 18.40 13.40
N GLU A 107 -19.43 17.94 14.47
CA GLU A 107 -19.04 16.76 15.24
C GLU A 107 -19.16 15.47 14.42
N LYS A 108 -20.23 15.32 13.63
CA LYS A 108 -20.43 14.16 12.76
C LYS A 108 -19.45 14.13 11.58
N THR A 109 -19.07 15.29 11.10
CA THR A 109 -18.11 15.45 10.00
C THR A 109 -16.70 15.06 10.47
N GLU A 110 -16.32 15.49 11.68
CA GLU A 110 -15.05 15.13 12.31
C GLU A 110 -14.92 13.61 12.53
N ASP A 111 -15.95 12.98 13.06
CA ASP A 111 -16.01 11.52 13.23
C ASP A 111 -15.91 10.78 11.87
N THR A 112 -16.57 11.28 10.83
CA THR A 112 -16.53 10.67 9.50
C THR A 112 -15.14 10.73 8.90
N VAL A 113 -14.44 11.87 9.00
CA VAL A 113 -13.10 12.02 8.46
C VAL A 113 -12.07 11.24 9.29
N SER A 114 -12.24 11.15 10.61
CA SER A 114 -11.37 10.33 11.46
C SER A 114 -11.46 8.85 11.09
N LYS A 115 -12.67 8.33 10.87
CA LYS A 115 -12.86 6.95 10.40
C LYS A 115 -12.27 6.71 9.02
N PHE A 116 -12.47 7.66 8.10
CA PHE A 116 -11.84 7.59 6.78
C PHE A 116 -10.32 7.53 6.86
N ALA A 117 -9.72 8.32 7.74
CA ALA A 117 -8.29 8.33 7.95
C ALA A 117 -7.77 6.97 8.47
N GLU A 118 -8.48 6.36 9.41
CA GLU A 118 -8.17 5.03 9.91
C GLU A 118 -8.29 3.97 8.80
N GLU A 119 -9.40 3.97 8.05
CA GLU A 119 -9.62 3.04 6.94
C GLU A 119 -8.60 3.23 5.80
N ALA A 120 -8.22 4.46 5.48
CA ALA A 120 -7.20 4.76 4.48
C ALA A 120 -5.79 4.30 4.92
N GLU A 121 -5.46 4.41 6.21
CA GLU A 121 -4.22 3.88 6.79
C GLU A 121 -4.21 2.35 6.74
N GLU A 122 -5.32 1.69 7.06
CA GLU A 122 -5.45 0.23 6.96
C GLU A 122 -5.22 -0.26 5.53
N VAL A 123 -5.74 0.42 4.52
CA VAL A 123 -5.50 0.06 3.11
C VAL A 123 -4.02 0.18 2.75
N ALA A 124 -3.33 1.24 3.18
CA ALA A 124 -1.89 1.39 2.93
C ALA A 124 -1.06 0.31 3.65
N GLU A 125 -1.42 -0.03 4.89
CA GLU A 125 -0.76 -1.12 5.63
C GLU A 125 -1.03 -2.49 4.99
N GLU A 126 -2.23 -2.73 4.47
CA GLU A 126 -2.55 -3.96 3.71
C GLU A 126 -1.62 -4.12 2.50
N VAL A 127 -1.32 -3.03 1.77
CA VAL A 127 -0.33 -3.07 0.67
C VAL A 127 1.04 -3.45 1.20
N ARG A 128 1.48 -2.86 2.31
CA ARG A 128 2.76 -3.20 2.92
C ARG A 128 2.85 -4.68 3.28
N GLU A 129 1.86 -5.19 4.02
CA GLU A 129 1.83 -6.60 4.42
C GLU A 129 1.86 -7.54 3.21
N LYS A 130 1.07 -7.24 2.19
CA LYS A 130 1.01 -8.04 0.96
C LYS A 130 2.29 -7.98 0.15
N THR A 131 2.94 -6.83 0.06
CA THR A 131 4.23 -6.71 -0.62
C THR A 131 5.35 -7.40 0.15
N ASP A 132 5.34 -7.35 1.48
CA ASP A 132 6.27 -8.08 2.33
C ASP A 132 6.09 -9.61 2.19
N GLU A 133 4.84 -10.10 2.10
CA GLU A 133 4.52 -11.50 1.82
C GLU A 133 5.07 -11.96 0.46
N VAL A 134 4.83 -11.18 -0.60
CA VAL A 134 5.29 -11.49 -1.97
C VAL A 134 6.81 -11.53 -2.05
N THR A 135 7.49 -10.59 -1.42
CA THR A 135 8.98 -10.56 -1.41
C THR A 135 9.57 -11.73 -0.62
N GLY A 136 8.95 -12.10 0.51
CA GLY A 136 9.32 -13.29 1.28
C GLY A 136 9.14 -14.59 0.50
N ASP A 137 8.00 -14.76 -0.17
CA ASP A 137 7.73 -15.92 -1.04
C ASP A 137 8.73 -16.02 -2.20
N LEU A 138 9.12 -14.90 -2.78
CA LEU A 138 10.12 -14.86 -3.84
C LEU A 138 11.49 -15.33 -3.34
N GLU A 139 11.92 -14.87 -2.16
CA GLU A 139 13.17 -15.32 -1.54
C GLU A 139 13.18 -16.82 -1.29
N GLU A 140 12.10 -17.36 -0.74
CA GLU A 140 11.96 -18.80 -0.45
C GLU A 140 12.08 -19.62 -1.75
N LYS A 141 11.38 -19.22 -2.81
CA LYS A 141 11.43 -19.89 -4.11
C LYS A 141 12.81 -19.82 -4.77
N ILE A 142 13.49 -18.70 -4.66
CA ILE A 142 14.86 -18.55 -5.16
C ILE A 142 15.82 -19.47 -4.38
N GLU A 143 15.67 -19.55 -3.06
CA GLU A 143 16.48 -20.43 -2.22
C GLU A 143 16.23 -21.92 -2.50
N GLU A 144 14.98 -22.33 -2.76
CA GLU A 144 14.66 -23.69 -3.19
C GLU A 144 15.33 -24.06 -4.51
N VAL A 145 15.29 -23.16 -5.49
CA VAL A 145 15.90 -23.39 -6.80
C VAL A 145 17.42 -23.43 -6.69
N ARG A 146 18.01 -22.63 -5.82
CA ARG A 146 19.44 -22.65 -5.51
C ARG A 146 19.87 -23.98 -4.92
N ARG A 147 19.17 -24.49 -3.91
CA ARG A 147 19.47 -25.80 -3.30
C ARG A 147 19.38 -26.92 -4.32
N ALA A 148 18.36 -26.89 -5.18
CA ALA A 148 18.20 -27.89 -6.23
C ALA A 148 19.33 -27.82 -7.29
N ALA A 149 19.89 -26.65 -7.55
CA ALA A 149 21.05 -26.49 -8.43
C ALA A 149 22.31 -27.08 -7.78
N ASP A 150 22.56 -26.77 -6.52
CA ASP A 150 23.72 -27.27 -5.77
C ASP A 150 23.70 -28.81 -5.63
N GLU A 151 22.52 -29.42 -5.39
CA GLU A 151 22.35 -30.88 -5.28
C GLU A 151 22.58 -31.63 -6.61
N ASN A 152 22.41 -30.97 -7.76
CA ASN A 152 22.64 -31.57 -9.08
C ASN A 152 24.08 -31.34 -9.61
N ALA A 153 24.91 -30.58 -8.88
CA ALA A 153 26.28 -30.27 -9.26
C ALA A 153 27.32 -31.30 -8.70
N ASP A 154 26.92 -32.21 -7.81
CA ASP A 154 27.70 -33.32 -7.25
C ASP A 154 27.43 -34.63 -8.03
#